data_1873e06178e9d0c2af3423f5dfe44b07
#
_entry.id   1873e06178e9d0c2af3423f5dfe44b07
#
_cell.length_a   1.000
_cell.length_b   1.000
_cell.length_c   1.000
_cell.angle_alpha   90.00
_cell.angle_beta   90.00
_cell.angle_gamma   90.00
#
_symmetry.space_group_name_H-M   'P 1'
#
loop_
_entity.id
_entity.type
_entity.pdbx_description
1 polymer ?
#
loop_
_entity_poly.entity_id
_entity_poly.type
_entity_poly.pdbx_seq_one_letter_code
_entity_poly.pdbx_strand_id
1 'polypeptide(L)'
;MARTEHPAHTHVLLLRGVNVGGRNRVPKDELAELAAEAGAQDATVHLNSGNVLCRIGERHPAAEVAQMLARLLLARLDVETPVHEATAAEIASLLDAWEASDLAPTEQEVADGRFLPRQAHLVLLDSAPDPEDAARLEAEDFGEDRCLATGRGVWIRYAADTRSSRLTLPRIERILGRSGTARNLNTVKVLAGRPEPRKDLPRTAPRRD
;
A
#
# COMPACT_ATOMS: atom_id res chain seq x y z
N MET A 1 25.55 16.42 -5.46
CA MET A 1 25.33 15.27 -4.58
C MET A 1 23.90 15.39 -4.05
N ALA A 2 22.98 14.59 -4.57
CA ALA A 2 21.61 14.54 -4.07
C ALA A 2 21.64 13.97 -2.64
N ARG A 3 21.10 14.70 -1.67
CA ARG A 3 20.85 14.20 -0.32
C ARG A 3 19.83 13.09 -0.48
N THR A 4 20.24 11.86 -0.23
CA THR A 4 19.31 10.74 0.01
C THR A 4 18.64 11.06 1.35
N GLU A 5 17.53 11.79 1.31
CA GLU A 5 16.71 11.96 2.50
C GLU A 5 16.14 10.56 2.82
N HIS A 6 16.64 9.94 3.89
CA HIS A 6 16.03 8.74 4.41
C HIS A 6 14.57 9.07 4.77
N PRO A 7 13.62 8.18 4.45
CA PRO A 7 12.23 8.41 4.83
C PRO A 7 12.14 8.64 6.34
N ALA A 8 11.25 9.53 6.75
CA ALA A 8 11.03 9.85 8.16
C ALA A 8 10.58 8.62 8.98
N HIS A 9 10.12 7.57 8.31
CA HIS A 9 9.72 6.27 8.87
C HIS A 9 10.57 5.14 8.29
N THR A 10 10.72 4.05 9.03
CA THR A 10 11.47 2.86 8.60
C THR A 10 10.55 1.68 8.26
N HIS A 11 9.35 1.68 8.82
CA HIS A 11 8.37 0.61 8.67
C HIS A 11 6.99 1.16 8.35
N VAL A 12 6.18 0.33 7.74
CA VAL A 12 4.75 0.57 7.51
C VAL A 12 3.94 -0.62 8.02
N LEU A 13 2.78 -0.32 8.64
CA LEU A 13 1.80 -1.33 9.04
C LEU A 13 0.52 -1.05 8.23
N LEU A 14 0.08 -2.04 7.47
CA LEU A 14 -1.02 -1.89 6.52
C LEU A 14 -2.20 -2.76 6.93
N LEU A 15 -3.28 -2.15 7.35
CA LEU A 15 -4.53 -2.83 7.68
C LEU A 15 -5.25 -3.24 6.39
N ARG A 16 -5.99 -4.34 6.45
CA ARG A 16 -6.79 -4.83 5.33
C ARG A 16 -8.28 -4.54 5.56
N GLY A 17 -8.95 -3.96 4.56
CA GLY A 17 -10.41 -3.85 4.53
C GLY A 17 -11.04 -2.99 5.64
N VAL A 18 -10.32 -2.00 6.18
CA VAL A 18 -10.84 -1.06 7.16
C VAL A 18 -11.44 0.17 6.49
N ASN A 19 -12.42 0.80 7.15
CA ASN A 19 -13.09 2.01 6.70
C ASN A 19 -13.75 1.91 5.32
N VAL A 20 -14.15 0.70 4.89
CA VAL A 20 -14.78 0.45 3.59
C VAL A 20 -16.27 0.22 3.78
N GLY A 21 -17.10 0.98 3.04
CA GLY A 21 -18.56 0.79 3.05
C GLY A 21 -19.22 0.95 4.43
N GLY A 22 -18.62 1.73 5.32
CA GLY A 22 -19.14 1.97 6.68
C GLY A 22 -18.86 0.83 7.66
N ARG A 23 -18.12 -0.20 7.25
CA ARG A 23 -17.70 -1.33 8.11
C ARG A 23 -16.27 -1.18 8.58
N ASN A 24 -15.91 -1.89 9.65
CA ASN A 24 -14.54 -1.93 10.23
C ASN A 24 -13.99 -0.51 10.44
N ARG A 25 -14.74 0.32 11.14
CA ARG A 25 -14.37 1.73 11.36
C ARG A 25 -13.20 1.81 12.34
N VAL A 26 -12.09 2.36 11.87
CA VAL A 26 -10.89 2.62 12.66
C VAL A 26 -10.53 4.11 12.52
N PRO A 27 -10.78 4.93 13.56
CA PRO A 27 -10.38 6.34 13.57
C PRO A 27 -8.86 6.48 13.51
N LYS A 28 -8.37 7.53 12.86
CA LYS A 28 -6.91 7.72 12.67
C LYS A 28 -6.15 7.90 13.97
N ASP A 29 -6.67 8.72 14.86
CA ASP A 29 -6.01 9.04 16.13
C ASP A 29 -5.93 7.78 16.99
N GLU A 30 -7.01 7.03 17.08
CA GLU A 30 -7.07 5.75 17.80
C GLU A 30 -6.15 4.69 17.16
N LEU A 31 -6.06 4.62 15.83
CA LEU A 31 -5.11 3.73 15.17
C LEU A 31 -3.65 4.10 15.48
N ALA A 32 -3.33 5.39 15.56
CA ALA A 32 -1.99 5.83 15.93
C ALA A 32 -1.64 5.46 17.38
N GLU A 33 -2.59 5.63 18.30
CA GLU A 33 -2.44 5.24 19.72
C GLU A 33 -2.26 3.73 19.85
N LEU A 34 -3.10 2.93 19.19
CA LEU A 34 -2.99 1.47 19.23
C LEU A 34 -1.68 0.97 18.59
N ALA A 35 -1.21 1.62 17.53
CA ALA A 35 0.07 1.29 16.93
C ALA A 35 1.24 1.59 17.89
N ALA A 36 1.18 2.72 18.61
CA ALA A 36 2.18 3.05 19.63
C ALA A 36 2.15 2.07 20.79
N GLU A 37 0.97 1.67 21.29
CA GLU A 37 0.78 0.63 22.31
C GLU A 37 1.35 -0.73 21.85
N ALA A 38 1.23 -1.04 20.54
CA ALA A 38 1.80 -2.24 19.95
C ALA A 38 3.33 -2.22 19.81
N GLY A 39 3.98 -1.08 20.05
CA GLY A 39 5.45 -0.92 19.99
C GLY A 39 5.96 -0.13 18.78
N ALA A 40 5.07 0.45 17.96
CA ALA A 40 5.46 1.33 16.86
C ALA A 40 5.83 2.73 17.40
N GLN A 41 7.04 3.20 17.12
CA GLN A 41 7.52 4.52 17.50
C GLN A 41 7.15 5.55 16.42
N ASP A 42 6.89 6.79 16.84
CA ASP A 42 6.58 7.92 15.93
C ASP A 42 5.44 7.58 14.94
N ALA A 43 4.45 6.81 15.40
CA ALA A 43 3.36 6.31 14.57
C ALA A 43 2.49 7.45 14.03
N THR A 44 2.35 7.51 12.70
CA THR A 44 1.47 8.45 12.01
C THR A 44 0.57 7.71 11.02
N VAL A 45 -0.68 8.14 10.87
CA VAL A 45 -1.65 7.49 10.00
C VAL A 45 -1.86 8.27 8.71
N HIS A 46 -1.50 7.65 7.58
CA HIS A 46 -1.71 8.23 6.26
C HIS A 46 -3.02 7.73 5.64
N LEU A 47 -3.95 8.65 5.36
CA LEU A 47 -5.30 8.37 4.85
C LEU A 47 -6.17 7.50 5.78
N ASN A 48 -7.42 7.28 5.38
CA ASN A 48 -8.37 6.46 6.15
C ASN A 48 -8.26 4.95 5.84
N SER A 49 -7.39 4.56 4.91
CA SER A 49 -7.27 3.17 4.46
C SER A 49 -6.34 2.30 5.34
N GLY A 50 -6.04 2.75 6.57
CA GLY A 50 -5.27 1.97 7.53
C GLY A 50 -3.79 1.82 7.15
N ASN A 51 -3.10 2.94 6.89
CA ASN A 51 -1.66 2.95 6.66
C ASN A 51 -0.99 3.64 7.84
N VAL A 52 -0.22 2.90 8.62
CA VAL A 52 0.60 3.44 9.71
C VAL A 52 2.04 3.52 9.23
N LEU A 53 2.63 4.71 9.30
CA LEU A 53 4.05 4.96 9.06
C LEU A 53 4.70 5.11 10.44
N CYS A 54 5.77 4.34 10.70
CA CYS A 54 6.36 4.29 12.03
C CYS A 54 7.84 3.91 11.97
N ARG A 55 8.46 3.90 13.14
CA ARG A 55 9.75 3.27 13.37
C ARG A 55 9.55 2.08 14.31
N ILE A 56 10.22 0.98 14.01
CA ILE A 56 10.22 -0.19 14.87
C ILE A 56 11.68 -0.43 15.27
N GLY A 57 11.93 -0.46 16.57
CA GLY A 57 13.28 -0.68 17.10
C GLY A 57 13.70 -2.15 16.97
N GLU A 58 14.99 -2.39 16.89
CA GLU A 58 15.59 -3.73 16.73
C GLU A 58 15.18 -4.78 17.78
N ARG A 59 14.64 -4.33 18.90
CA ARG A 59 14.21 -5.22 20.00
C ARG A 59 12.92 -5.97 19.74
N HIS A 60 12.14 -5.51 18.78
CA HIS A 60 10.83 -6.10 18.46
C HIS A 60 10.78 -6.46 16.98
N PRO A 61 10.55 -7.74 16.64
CA PRO A 61 10.25 -8.11 15.26
C PRO A 61 9.02 -7.36 14.74
N ALA A 62 9.11 -6.80 13.55
CA ALA A 62 7.99 -6.03 12.95
C ALA A 62 6.70 -6.85 12.86
N ALA A 63 6.83 -8.15 12.62
CA ALA A 63 5.70 -9.09 12.61
C ALA A 63 4.99 -9.18 13.97
N GLU A 64 5.73 -9.12 15.10
CA GLU A 64 5.13 -9.13 16.44
C GLU A 64 4.36 -7.84 16.72
N VAL A 65 4.90 -6.69 16.28
CA VAL A 65 4.22 -5.39 16.39
C VAL A 65 2.92 -5.41 15.56
N ALA A 66 2.96 -5.94 14.34
CA ALA A 66 1.78 -6.08 13.49
C ALA A 66 0.71 -6.99 14.12
N GLN A 67 1.13 -8.14 14.67
CA GLN A 67 0.22 -9.05 15.38
C GLN A 67 -0.38 -8.42 16.63
N MET A 68 0.42 -7.69 17.42
CA MET A 68 -0.07 -7.00 18.60
C MET A 68 -1.09 -5.92 18.21
N LEU A 69 -0.82 -5.14 17.16
CA LEU A 69 -1.78 -4.16 16.65
C LEU A 69 -3.10 -4.82 16.23
N ALA A 70 -3.04 -5.96 15.53
CA ALA A 70 -4.25 -6.70 15.14
C ALA A 70 -5.07 -7.16 16.37
N ARG A 71 -4.41 -7.63 17.43
CA ARG A 71 -5.08 -8.00 18.71
C ARG A 71 -5.71 -6.80 19.41
N LEU A 72 -5.03 -5.66 19.42
CA LEU A 72 -5.54 -4.43 20.02
C LEU A 72 -6.75 -3.88 19.24
N LEU A 73 -6.71 -3.93 17.91
CA LEU A 73 -7.85 -3.56 17.06
C LEU A 73 -9.08 -4.40 17.36
N LEU A 74 -8.91 -5.71 17.51
CA LEU A 74 -10.02 -6.60 17.89
C LEU A 74 -10.52 -6.29 19.30
N ALA A 75 -9.62 -6.15 20.28
CA ALA A 75 -10.00 -5.98 21.67
C ALA A 75 -10.65 -4.62 21.99
N ARG A 76 -10.25 -3.55 21.29
CA ARG A 76 -10.68 -2.17 21.60
C ARG A 76 -11.78 -1.67 20.66
N LEU A 77 -11.78 -2.12 19.39
CA LEU A 77 -12.67 -1.62 18.34
C LEU A 77 -13.60 -2.68 17.77
N ASP A 78 -13.48 -3.94 18.21
CA ASP A 78 -14.19 -5.10 17.62
C ASP A 78 -13.94 -5.21 16.09
N VAL A 79 -12.69 -4.87 15.67
CA VAL A 79 -12.25 -4.92 14.27
C VAL A 79 -11.27 -6.07 14.10
N GLU A 80 -11.75 -7.16 13.51
CA GLU A 80 -10.90 -8.29 13.11
C GLU A 80 -10.32 -8.03 11.72
N THR A 81 -9.01 -7.75 11.67
CA THR A 81 -8.30 -7.47 10.42
C THR A 81 -6.84 -7.90 10.51
N PRO A 82 -6.28 -8.54 9.46
CA PRO A 82 -4.85 -8.75 9.40
C PRO A 82 -4.13 -7.41 9.21
N VAL A 83 -2.95 -7.32 9.81
CA VAL A 83 -2.02 -6.21 9.66
C VAL A 83 -0.77 -6.74 8.97
N HIS A 84 -0.49 -6.24 7.77
CA HIS A 84 0.71 -6.55 7.00
C HIS A 84 1.79 -5.53 7.32
N GLU A 85 2.99 -5.99 7.59
CA GLU A 85 4.15 -5.13 7.84
C GLU A 85 5.10 -5.13 6.64
N ALA A 86 5.83 -4.04 6.45
CA ALA A 86 6.96 -3.95 5.53
C ALA A 86 7.94 -2.87 6.00
N THR A 87 9.18 -2.94 5.53
CA THR A 87 10.09 -1.80 5.64
C THR A 87 9.82 -0.79 4.52
N ALA A 88 10.08 0.49 4.80
CA ALA A 88 10.02 1.53 3.77
C ALA A 88 10.98 1.23 2.59
N ALA A 89 12.13 0.61 2.88
CA ALA A 89 13.10 0.19 1.87
C ALA A 89 12.54 -0.94 0.97
N GLU A 90 11.82 -1.90 1.56
CA GLU A 90 11.15 -2.94 0.78
C GLU A 90 10.07 -2.36 -0.15
N ILE A 91 9.22 -1.46 0.37
CA ILE A 91 8.22 -0.79 -0.47
C ILE A 91 8.89 0.04 -1.57
N ALA A 92 10.04 0.69 -1.29
CA ALA A 92 10.82 1.41 -2.29
C ALA A 92 11.37 0.47 -3.37
N SER A 93 11.89 -0.70 -3.01
CA SER A 93 12.36 -1.71 -3.98
C SER A 93 11.22 -2.25 -4.86
N LEU A 94 10.04 -2.47 -4.29
CA LEU A 94 8.85 -2.86 -5.06
C LEU A 94 8.41 -1.74 -6.03
N LEU A 95 8.52 -0.47 -5.60
CA LEU A 95 8.22 0.67 -6.45
C LEU A 95 9.25 0.80 -7.59
N ASP A 96 10.56 0.62 -7.31
CA ASP A 96 11.60 0.63 -8.33
C ASP A 96 11.36 -0.48 -9.38
N ALA A 97 10.95 -1.67 -8.95
CA ALA A 97 10.60 -2.78 -9.86
C ALA A 97 9.40 -2.43 -10.77
N TRP A 98 8.39 -1.73 -10.24
CA TRP A 98 7.30 -1.21 -11.03
C TRP A 98 7.77 -0.18 -12.06
N GLU A 99 8.54 0.81 -11.62
CA GLU A 99 9.04 1.90 -12.48
C GLU A 99 9.95 1.39 -13.61
N ALA A 100 10.65 0.28 -13.39
CA ALA A 100 11.49 -0.39 -14.40
C ALA A 100 10.73 -1.36 -15.32
N SER A 101 9.47 -1.67 -15.02
CA SER A 101 8.69 -2.65 -15.76
C SER A 101 7.98 -2.06 -16.98
N ASP A 102 7.54 -2.93 -17.88
CA ASP A 102 6.68 -2.58 -19.03
C ASP A 102 5.21 -2.30 -18.62
N LEU A 103 4.88 -2.46 -17.34
CA LEU A 103 3.61 -2.06 -16.78
C LEU A 103 3.58 -0.58 -16.37
N ALA A 104 4.75 0.02 -16.12
CA ALA A 104 4.82 1.45 -15.83
C ALA A 104 4.32 2.28 -17.01
N PRO A 105 3.64 3.41 -16.74
CA PRO A 105 3.19 4.28 -17.83
C PRO A 105 4.38 4.95 -18.50
N THR A 106 4.28 5.14 -19.80
CA THR A 106 5.20 6.00 -20.54
C THR A 106 4.98 7.47 -20.18
N GLU A 107 6.00 8.31 -20.37
CA GLU A 107 5.86 9.76 -20.17
C GLU A 107 4.70 10.34 -21.02
N GLN A 108 4.50 9.81 -22.23
CA GLN A 108 3.42 10.24 -23.11
C GLN A 108 2.04 9.88 -22.55
N GLU A 109 1.86 8.68 -21.98
CA GLU A 109 0.59 8.28 -21.34
C GLU A 109 0.24 9.16 -20.14
N VAL A 110 1.25 9.57 -19.38
CA VAL A 110 1.07 10.50 -18.27
C VAL A 110 0.72 11.89 -18.75
N ALA A 111 1.44 12.40 -19.77
CA ALA A 111 1.22 13.73 -20.35
C ALA A 111 -0.17 13.86 -21.00
N ASP A 112 -0.62 12.82 -21.70
CA ASP A 112 -1.94 12.76 -22.35
C ASP A 112 -3.08 12.47 -21.38
N GLY A 113 -2.80 12.22 -20.09
CA GLY A 113 -3.80 11.83 -19.11
C GLY A 113 -4.43 10.45 -19.35
N ARG A 114 -3.80 9.61 -20.19
CA ARG A 114 -4.23 8.23 -20.47
C ARG A 114 -3.92 7.27 -19.32
N PHE A 115 -3.00 7.63 -18.45
CA PHE A 115 -2.72 6.92 -17.21
C PHE A 115 -3.04 7.80 -16.02
N LEU A 116 -3.72 7.20 -15.04
CA LEU A 116 -4.02 7.81 -13.77
C LEU A 116 -3.44 6.92 -12.63
N PRO A 117 -2.79 7.50 -11.61
CA PRO A 117 -2.18 6.71 -10.53
C PRO A 117 -3.12 5.73 -9.82
N ARG A 118 -4.44 5.98 -9.85
CA ARG A 118 -5.46 5.06 -9.32
C ARG A 118 -5.63 3.77 -10.15
N GLN A 119 -5.04 3.70 -11.34
CA GLN A 119 -5.05 2.50 -12.18
C GLN A 119 -3.90 1.54 -11.85
N ALA A 120 -2.93 1.98 -11.05
CA ALA A 120 -1.85 1.11 -10.59
C ALA A 120 -2.01 0.83 -9.09
N HIS A 121 -1.94 -0.46 -8.73
CA HIS A 121 -2.01 -0.92 -7.35
C HIS A 121 -0.90 -1.91 -7.05
N LEU A 122 -0.32 -1.79 -5.86
CA LEU A 122 0.52 -2.82 -5.26
C LEU A 122 -0.32 -3.63 -4.27
N VAL A 123 -0.36 -4.94 -4.45
CA VAL A 123 -0.76 -5.89 -3.42
C VAL A 123 0.49 -6.32 -2.67
N LEU A 124 0.59 -5.97 -1.39
CA LEU A 124 1.63 -6.49 -0.51
C LEU A 124 1.11 -7.78 0.12
N LEU A 125 1.82 -8.87 -0.10
CA LEU A 125 1.50 -10.19 0.46
C LEU A 125 2.16 -10.37 1.84
N ASP A 126 1.68 -11.32 2.62
CA ASP A 126 2.26 -11.72 3.90
C ASP A 126 3.64 -12.38 3.73
N SER A 127 3.86 -13.07 2.60
CA SER A 127 5.14 -13.69 2.24
C SER A 127 5.26 -13.77 0.71
N ALA A 128 6.48 -14.04 0.22
CA ALA A 128 6.70 -14.24 -1.20
C ALA A 128 5.93 -15.48 -1.70
N PRO A 129 5.25 -15.40 -2.84
CA PRO A 129 4.58 -16.53 -3.43
C PRO A 129 5.58 -17.53 -4.00
N ASP A 130 5.11 -18.74 -4.26
CA ASP A 130 5.87 -19.70 -5.04
C ASP A 130 6.10 -19.16 -6.46
N PRO A 131 7.30 -19.30 -7.05
CA PRO A 131 7.58 -18.81 -8.40
C PRO A 131 6.65 -19.39 -9.49
N GLU A 132 6.23 -20.66 -9.36
CA GLU A 132 5.29 -21.26 -10.30
C GLU A 132 3.91 -20.65 -10.20
N ASP A 133 3.44 -20.35 -8.99
CA ASP A 133 2.16 -19.68 -8.75
C ASP A 133 2.20 -18.22 -9.24
N ALA A 134 3.32 -17.54 -9.05
CA ALA A 134 3.53 -16.19 -9.59
C ALA A 134 3.47 -16.18 -11.13
N ALA A 135 4.19 -17.09 -11.78
CA ALA A 135 4.15 -17.24 -13.24
C ALA A 135 2.74 -17.61 -13.76
N ARG A 136 2.02 -18.47 -13.01
CA ARG A 136 0.64 -18.81 -13.35
C ARG A 136 -0.30 -17.60 -13.25
N LEU A 137 -0.13 -16.76 -12.22
CA LEU A 137 -0.91 -15.54 -12.08
C LEU A 137 -0.65 -14.59 -13.27
N GLU A 138 0.61 -14.40 -13.66
CA GLU A 138 0.98 -13.49 -14.77
C GLU A 138 0.51 -13.99 -16.15
N ALA A 139 0.44 -15.32 -16.32
CA ALA A 139 -0.01 -15.95 -17.55
C ALA A 139 -1.54 -16.02 -17.69
N GLU A 140 -2.29 -15.74 -16.61
CA GLU A 140 -3.74 -15.85 -16.63
C GLU A 140 -4.39 -14.69 -17.42
N ASP A 141 -5.45 -14.99 -18.18
CA ASP A 141 -6.19 -13.97 -18.95
C ASP A 141 -7.10 -13.13 -18.05
N PHE A 142 -6.70 -11.89 -17.83
CA PHE A 142 -7.50 -10.86 -17.14
C PHE A 142 -8.03 -9.79 -18.10
N GLY A 143 -8.05 -10.05 -19.39
CA GLY A 143 -8.40 -9.08 -20.44
C GLY A 143 -7.26 -8.08 -20.64
N GLU A 144 -7.56 -6.79 -20.55
CA GLU A 144 -6.55 -5.72 -20.71
C GLU A 144 -5.82 -5.39 -19.40
N ASP A 145 -6.26 -5.95 -18.27
CA ASP A 145 -5.57 -5.77 -17.00
C ASP A 145 -4.30 -6.62 -16.97
N ARG A 146 -3.24 -6.09 -16.41
CA ARG A 146 -1.93 -6.74 -16.35
C ARG A 146 -1.40 -6.76 -14.92
N CYS A 147 -0.61 -7.75 -14.59
CA CYS A 147 0.09 -7.81 -13.31
C CYS A 147 1.54 -8.27 -13.46
N LEU A 148 2.32 -7.98 -12.43
CA LEU A 148 3.72 -8.35 -12.27
C LEU A 148 3.95 -8.75 -10.82
N ALA A 149 4.37 -9.99 -10.59
CA ALA A 149 4.79 -10.46 -9.28
C ALA A 149 6.29 -10.19 -9.08
N THR A 150 6.65 -9.61 -7.95
CA THR A 150 8.05 -9.33 -7.60
C THR A 150 8.22 -9.35 -6.08
N GLY A 151 9.18 -10.14 -5.56
CA GLY A 151 9.32 -10.35 -4.13
C GLY A 151 8.01 -10.82 -3.49
N ARG A 152 7.54 -10.11 -2.47
CA ARG A 152 6.19 -10.34 -1.91
C ARG A 152 5.17 -9.30 -2.37
N GLY A 153 5.42 -8.64 -3.50
CA GLY A 153 4.52 -7.68 -4.12
C GLY A 153 3.90 -8.22 -5.40
N VAL A 154 2.64 -7.85 -5.65
CA VAL A 154 2.02 -7.99 -6.97
C VAL A 154 1.56 -6.62 -7.42
N TRP A 155 2.20 -6.10 -8.44
CA TRP A 155 1.73 -4.90 -9.13
C TRP A 155 0.62 -5.23 -10.09
N ILE A 156 -0.37 -4.36 -10.13
CA ILE A 156 -1.52 -4.45 -11.04
C ILE A 156 -1.62 -3.14 -11.81
N ARG A 157 -1.74 -3.23 -13.12
CA ARG A 157 -2.17 -2.12 -13.99
C ARG A 157 -3.56 -2.43 -14.49
N TYR A 158 -4.56 -1.70 -14.01
CA TYR A 158 -5.92 -1.76 -14.49
C TYR A 158 -6.08 -0.94 -15.78
N ALA A 159 -6.72 -1.50 -16.78
CA ALA A 159 -7.01 -0.81 -18.04
C ALA A 159 -8.05 0.31 -17.83
N ALA A 160 -9.05 0.06 -16.97
CA ALA A 160 -10.11 1.00 -16.66
C ALA A 160 -10.16 1.28 -15.14
N ASP A 161 -11.06 0.61 -14.44
CA ASP A 161 -11.23 0.75 -12.99
C ASP A 161 -11.21 -0.61 -12.28
N THR A 162 -11.06 -0.57 -10.96
CA THR A 162 -10.97 -1.78 -10.14
C THR A 162 -12.29 -2.54 -10.02
N ARG A 163 -13.43 -1.92 -10.36
CA ARG A 163 -14.77 -2.51 -10.14
C ARG A 163 -15.14 -3.49 -11.25
N SER A 164 -14.72 -3.20 -12.48
CA SER A 164 -14.96 -4.06 -13.65
C SER A 164 -13.90 -5.15 -13.83
N SER A 165 -12.81 -5.07 -13.08
CA SER A 165 -11.67 -5.98 -13.20
C SER A 165 -11.98 -7.39 -12.72
N ARG A 166 -11.48 -8.39 -13.47
CA ARG A 166 -11.42 -9.79 -13.03
C ARG A 166 -10.19 -10.07 -12.16
N LEU A 167 -9.20 -9.18 -12.16
CA LEU A 167 -7.97 -9.25 -11.37
C LEU A 167 -8.23 -8.65 -9.98
N THR A 168 -8.95 -9.39 -9.16
CA THR A 168 -9.36 -8.97 -7.81
C THR A 168 -8.42 -9.52 -6.74
N LEU A 169 -8.32 -8.82 -5.60
CA LEU A 169 -7.50 -9.28 -4.47
C LEU A 169 -7.84 -10.73 -4.05
N PRO A 170 -9.11 -11.15 -3.88
CA PRO A 170 -9.42 -12.55 -3.53
C PRO A 170 -8.98 -13.56 -4.59
N ARG A 171 -8.94 -13.16 -5.89
CA ARG A 171 -8.46 -14.05 -6.95
C ARG A 171 -6.95 -14.22 -6.90
N ILE A 172 -6.22 -13.13 -6.69
CA ILE A 172 -4.76 -13.14 -6.49
C ILE A 172 -4.39 -14.04 -5.31
N GLU A 173 -5.03 -13.83 -4.16
CA GLU A 173 -4.80 -14.62 -2.95
C GLU A 173 -5.05 -16.11 -3.17
N ARG A 174 -6.11 -16.45 -3.88
CA ARG A 174 -6.43 -17.86 -4.19
C ARG A 174 -5.40 -18.50 -5.11
N ILE A 175 -4.88 -17.76 -6.10
CA ILE A 175 -3.89 -18.28 -7.05
C ILE A 175 -2.54 -18.45 -6.34
N LEU A 176 -2.15 -17.47 -5.54
CA LEU A 176 -0.84 -17.42 -4.89
C LEU A 176 -0.80 -18.16 -3.54
N GLY A 177 -1.97 -18.51 -2.96
CA GLY A 177 -2.01 -19.11 -1.62
C GLY A 177 -1.49 -18.20 -0.51
N ARG A 178 -1.57 -16.88 -0.69
CA ARG A 178 -1.04 -15.87 0.22
C ARG A 178 -2.09 -14.80 0.51
N SER A 179 -2.11 -14.28 1.73
CA SER A 179 -2.94 -13.14 2.10
C SER A 179 -2.26 -11.83 1.77
N GLY A 180 -3.02 -10.81 1.38
CA GLY A 180 -2.44 -9.53 1.01
C GLY A 180 -3.35 -8.33 1.25
N THR A 181 -2.78 -7.15 1.08
CA THR A 181 -3.51 -5.88 1.12
C THR A 181 -3.08 -4.96 -0.01
N ALA A 182 -4.04 -4.25 -0.64
CA ALA A 182 -3.79 -3.46 -1.83
C ALA A 182 -3.69 -1.96 -1.53
N ARG A 183 -2.76 -1.27 -2.19
CA ARG A 183 -2.62 0.20 -2.15
C ARG A 183 -2.38 0.75 -3.54
N ASN A 184 -3.01 1.90 -3.85
CA ASN A 184 -2.75 2.57 -5.12
C ASN A 184 -1.36 3.22 -5.16
N LEU A 185 -0.87 3.51 -6.36
CA LEU A 185 0.47 4.04 -6.62
C LEU A 185 0.79 5.30 -5.79
N ASN A 186 -0.16 6.25 -5.64
CA ASN A 186 0.07 7.45 -4.84
C ASN A 186 0.35 7.12 -3.37
N THR A 187 -0.40 6.17 -2.81
CA THR A 187 -0.17 5.69 -1.45
C THR A 187 1.18 4.98 -1.36
N VAL A 188 1.51 4.10 -2.32
CA VAL A 188 2.79 3.37 -2.33
C VAL A 188 3.97 4.33 -2.35
N LYS A 189 3.93 5.40 -3.15
CA LYS A 189 4.99 6.44 -3.17
C LYS A 189 5.20 7.08 -1.78
N VAL A 190 4.13 7.36 -1.05
CA VAL A 190 4.23 7.89 0.33
C VAL A 190 4.84 6.84 1.27
N LEU A 191 4.40 5.59 1.19
CA LEU A 191 4.91 4.48 2.01
C LEU A 191 6.41 4.21 1.74
N ALA A 192 6.85 4.40 0.49
CA ALA A 192 8.25 4.31 0.07
C ALA A 192 9.11 5.53 0.52
N GLY A 193 8.50 6.54 1.15
CA GLY A 193 9.19 7.80 1.48
C GLY A 193 9.46 8.68 0.26
N ARG A 194 8.76 8.48 -0.86
CA ARG A 194 8.90 9.23 -2.13
C ARG A 194 7.58 9.91 -2.52
N PRO A 195 6.98 10.75 -1.65
CA PRO A 195 5.73 11.43 -2.00
C PRO A 195 5.95 12.38 -3.18
N GLU A 196 4.97 12.44 -4.10
CA GLU A 196 5.01 13.50 -5.11
C GLU A 196 4.91 14.87 -4.45
N PRO A 197 5.64 15.90 -4.97
CA PRO A 197 5.49 17.25 -4.48
C PRO A 197 4.01 17.64 -4.60
N ARG A 198 3.45 18.20 -3.54
CA ARG A 198 2.08 18.74 -3.58
C ARG A 198 2.06 19.78 -4.69
N LYS A 199 1.23 19.57 -5.72
CA LYS A 199 0.87 20.65 -6.64
C LYS A 199 0.20 21.70 -5.77
N ASP A 200 0.89 22.83 -5.55
CA ASP A 200 0.33 23.96 -4.82
C ASP A 200 -0.99 24.32 -5.52
N LEU A 201 -2.09 24.06 -4.84
CA LEU A 201 -3.38 24.61 -5.24
C LEU A 201 -3.20 26.13 -5.25
N PRO A 202 -3.54 26.83 -6.34
CA PRO A 202 -3.46 28.28 -6.36
C PRO A 202 -4.23 28.79 -5.14
N ARG A 203 -3.54 29.57 -4.29
CA ARG A 203 -4.16 30.23 -3.14
C ARG A 203 -5.36 31.00 -3.69
N THR A 204 -6.56 30.57 -3.32
CA THR A 204 -7.76 31.32 -3.65
C THR A 204 -7.55 32.77 -3.25
N ALA A 205 -7.65 33.68 -4.23
CA ALA A 205 -7.54 35.09 -4.00
C ALA A 205 -8.52 35.51 -2.88
N PRO A 206 -8.14 36.44 -1.99
CA PRO A 206 -9.04 36.91 -0.95
C PRO A 206 -10.30 37.47 -1.59
N ARG A 207 -11.48 37.07 -1.09
CA ARG A 207 -12.76 37.70 -1.45
C ARG A 207 -12.62 39.17 -1.14
N ARG A 208 -12.80 40.00 -2.15
CA ARG A 208 -13.02 41.43 -1.94
C ARG A 208 -14.44 41.59 -1.40
N ASP A 209 -14.52 42.19 -0.23
CA ASP A 209 -15.75 42.75 0.33
C ASP A 209 -16.34 43.88 -0.53
#